data_498f4d48a348de8a8e59fbc479a28c79
#
_entry.id   498f4d48a348de8a8e59fbc479a28c79
#
_cell.length_a   1.000
_cell.length_b   1.000
_cell.length_c   1.000
_cell.angle_alpha   90.00
_cell.angle_beta   90.00
_cell.angle_gamma   90.00
#
_symmetry.space_group_name_H-M   'P 1'
#
loop_
_entity.id
_entity.type
_entity.pdbx_description
1 polymer ?
#
loop_
_entity_poly.entity_id
_entity_poly.type
_entity_poly.pdbx_seq_one_letter_code
_entity_poly.pdbx_strand_id
1 'polypeptide(L)'
;MGINCTFEGQPMTYLPYLLVTHEAPLIAGREIYGYPKKLGHVELSQQSEQYMGIVERPTGNRIATAVMRTVDNVPAADFPTQPIVNLKVIPDAEDKGDNSGPALAQLVSSEFDLQPIVGTDGVTELWKGPGSLVFNSPSFNDPWHKLGVEEVVSCHYGFFNLQLPYGEIIKEY
;
A
#
# COMPACT_ATOMS: atom_id res chain seq x y z
N MET A 1 -2.24 0.54 2.90
CA MET A 1 -3.62 0.04 2.87
C MET A 1 -4.21 0.36 1.52
N GLY A 2 -4.77 -0.64 0.84
CA GLY A 2 -5.47 -0.50 -0.43
C GLY A 2 -6.96 -0.83 -0.28
N ILE A 3 -7.78 -0.20 -1.08
CA ILE A 3 -9.23 -0.45 -1.17
C ILE A 3 -9.54 -0.82 -2.62
N ASN A 4 -10.17 -1.97 -2.82
CA ASN A 4 -10.62 -2.37 -4.15
C ASN A 4 -11.73 -1.43 -4.61
N CYS A 5 -11.58 -0.92 -5.82
CA CYS A 5 -12.52 0.00 -6.46
C CYS A 5 -12.63 -0.31 -7.95
N THR A 6 -13.46 0.46 -8.65
CA THR A 6 -13.54 0.40 -10.12
C THR A 6 -13.46 1.80 -10.69
N PHE A 7 -12.78 1.94 -11.81
CA PHE A 7 -12.80 3.15 -12.63
C PHE A 7 -13.19 2.77 -14.05
N GLU A 8 -14.27 3.36 -14.56
CA GLU A 8 -14.83 3.05 -15.90
C GLU A 8 -15.02 1.54 -16.15
N GLY A 9 -15.44 0.82 -15.10
CA GLY A 9 -15.67 -0.63 -15.14
C GLY A 9 -14.42 -1.49 -14.97
N GLN A 10 -13.22 -0.93 -14.89
CA GLN A 10 -11.99 -1.65 -14.67
C GLN A 10 -11.68 -1.79 -13.16
N PRO A 11 -11.35 -2.99 -12.67
CA PRO A 11 -10.98 -3.17 -11.27
C PRO A 11 -9.61 -2.53 -10.99
N MET A 12 -9.53 -1.80 -9.88
CA MET A 12 -8.34 -1.07 -9.44
C MET A 12 -8.22 -1.10 -7.92
N THR A 13 -7.06 -0.71 -7.40
CA THR A 13 -6.82 -0.46 -5.97
C THR A 13 -6.59 1.02 -5.72
N TYR A 14 -7.42 1.64 -4.90
CA TYR A 14 -7.17 2.98 -4.37
C TYR A 14 -6.37 2.90 -3.07
N LEU A 15 -5.35 3.75 -2.92
CA LEU A 15 -4.53 3.82 -1.70
C LEU A 15 -4.91 5.06 -0.88
N PRO A 16 -5.85 4.99 0.08
CA PRO A 16 -6.15 6.13 0.95
C PRO A 16 -5.06 6.43 1.98
N TYR A 17 -4.28 5.42 2.35
CA TYR A 17 -3.20 5.53 3.33
C TYR A 17 -2.00 4.69 2.92
N LEU A 18 -0.80 5.30 2.97
CA LEU A 18 0.46 4.62 2.72
C LEU A 18 1.53 5.19 3.66
N LEU A 19 2.11 4.33 4.48
CA LEU A 19 3.19 4.70 5.39
C LEU A 19 4.51 4.13 4.90
N VAL A 20 5.55 4.94 4.98
CA VAL A 20 6.92 4.57 4.58
C VAL A 20 7.91 5.02 5.65
N THR A 21 9.06 4.36 5.72
CA THR A 21 10.11 4.63 6.71
C THR A 21 11.15 5.63 6.24
N HIS A 22 11.17 5.98 4.95
CA HIS A 22 12.20 6.83 4.34
C HIS A 22 11.60 7.94 3.47
N GLU A 23 12.31 9.07 3.39
CA GLU A 23 11.88 10.27 2.67
C GLU A 23 11.88 10.07 1.15
N ALA A 24 12.89 9.40 0.59
CA ALA A 24 13.01 9.25 -0.87
C ALA A 24 11.77 8.57 -1.49
N PRO A 25 11.30 7.40 -1.02
CA PRO A 25 10.06 6.83 -1.53
C PRO A 25 8.81 7.65 -1.18
N LEU A 26 8.85 8.45 -0.12
CA LEU A 26 7.76 9.36 0.22
C LEU A 26 7.62 10.44 -0.85
N ILE A 27 8.70 11.17 -1.15
CA ILE A 27 8.71 12.27 -2.10
C ILE A 27 8.32 11.76 -3.48
N ALA A 28 9.03 10.76 -4.00
CA ALA A 28 8.76 10.20 -5.33
C ALA A 28 7.30 9.71 -5.46
N GLY A 29 6.78 9.04 -4.43
CA GLY A 29 5.42 8.53 -4.44
C GLY A 29 4.36 9.63 -4.49
N ARG A 30 4.56 10.72 -3.76
CA ARG A 30 3.62 11.84 -3.74
C ARG A 30 3.69 12.67 -5.01
N GLU A 31 4.89 12.98 -5.47
CA GLU A 31 5.11 13.90 -6.58
C GLU A 31 4.87 13.27 -7.95
N ILE A 32 5.14 11.97 -8.10
CA ILE A 32 4.96 11.28 -9.39
C ILE A 32 3.57 10.66 -9.49
N TYR A 33 3.14 9.89 -8.47
CA TYR A 33 1.94 9.04 -8.56
C TYR A 33 0.74 9.57 -7.80
N GLY A 34 0.89 10.61 -7.00
CA GLY A 34 -0.18 11.09 -6.12
C GLY A 34 -0.45 10.16 -4.93
N TYR A 35 0.47 9.25 -4.58
CA TYR A 35 0.28 8.38 -3.42
C TYR A 35 0.25 9.18 -2.12
N PRO A 36 -0.71 8.94 -1.22
CA PRO A 36 -0.87 9.68 0.04
C PRO A 36 0.18 9.23 1.08
N LYS A 37 1.45 9.20 0.70
CA LYS A 37 2.53 8.73 1.55
C LYS A 37 2.80 9.67 2.71
N LYS A 38 2.99 9.08 3.89
CA LYS A 38 3.39 9.73 5.13
C LYS A 38 4.55 8.96 5.75
N LEU A 39 5.42 9.63 6.50
CA LEU A 39 6.43 8.96 7.32
C LEU A 39 5.76 8.26 8.50
N GLY A 40 6.23 7.06 8.80
CA GLY A 40 5.84 6.28 9.95
C GLY A 40 6.89 5.23 10.25
N HIS A 41 6.77 4.57 11.39
CA HIS A 41 7.58 3.41 11.71
C HIS A 41 6.86 2.15 11.22
N VAL A 42 7.51 1.40 10.35
CA VAL A 42 7.02 0.11 9.84
C VAL A 42 8.09 -0.92 10.09
N GLU A 43 7.74 -1.98 10.75
CA GLU A 43 8.65 -3.09 11.08
C GLU A 43 8.02 -4.42 10.70
N LEU A 44 8.84 -5.33 10.20
CA LEU A 44 8.51 -6.72 9.96
C LEU A 44 9.48 -7.58 10.74
N SER A 45 8.98 -8.42 11.64
CA SER A 45 9.75 -9.37 12.42
C SER A 45 9.33 -10.80 12.09
N GLN A 46 10.28 -11.72 12.25
CA GLN A 46 10.08 -13.15 12.01
C GLN A 46 10.53 -13.95 13.22
N GLN A 47 9.70 -14.93 13.60
CA GLN A 47 10.07 -15.96 14.58
C GLN A 47 9.59 -17.31 14.06
N SER A 48 10.52 -18.15 13.64
CA SER A 48 10.23 -19.41 12.93
C SER A 48 9.38 -19.16 11.68
N GLU A 49 8.23 -19.79 11.58
CA GLU A 49 7.27 -19.67 10.47
C GLU A 49 6.26 -18.52 10.69
N GLN A 50 6.39 -17.77 11.77
CA GLN A 50 5.48 -16.68 12.10
C GLN A 50 6.11 -15.32 11.76
N TYR A 51 5.34 -14.48 11.10
CA TYR A 51 5.69 -13.11 10.73
C TYR A 51 4.75 -12.14 11.41
N MET A 52 5.31 -11.05 11.90
CA MET A 52 4.54 -9.96 12.48
C MET A 52 4.96 -8.63 11.86
N GLY A 53 3.99 -7.95 11.26
CA GLY A 53 4.13 -6.58 10.77
C GLY A 53 3.48 -5.60 11.73
N ILE A 54 4.18 -4.51 12.04
CA ILE A 54 3.65 -3.42 12.86
C ILE A 54 3.76 -2.10 12.13
N VAL A 55 2.81 -1.22 12.41
CA VAL A 55 2.78 0.14 11.89
C VAL A 55 2.52 1.11 13.04
N GLU A 56 3.41 2.10 13.19
CA GLU A 56 3.30 3.11 14.23
C GLU A 56 3.39 4.52 13.66
N ARG A 57 2.56 5.43 14.20
CA ARG A 57 2.63 6.85 13.85
C ARG A 57 1.91 7.71 14.90
N PRO A 58 2.65 8.59 15.62
CA PRO A 58 4.12 8.63 15.67
C PRO A 58 4.70 7.33 16.22
N THR A 59 6.03 7.18 16.18
CA THR A 59 6.72 6.04 16.82
C THR A 59 6.27 5.87 18.26
N GLY A 60 5.93 4.63 18.65
CA GLY A 60 5.35 4.29 19.94
C GLY A 60 3.81 4.32 19.97
N ASN A 61 3.14 4.92 18.99
CA ASN A 61 1.68 4.82 18.84
C ASN A 61 1.35 3.81 17.73
N ARG A 62 1.15 2.57 18.14
CA ARG A 62 0.84 1.46 17.23
C ARG A 62 -0.58 1.59 16.66
N ILE A 63 -0.69 1.77 15.36
CA ILE A 63 -1.98 1.92 14.67
C ILE A 63 -2.45 0.64 14.00
N ALA A 64 -1.52 -0.26 13.63
CA ALA A 64 -1.88 -1.57 13.08
C ALA A 64 -0.86 -2.64 13.46
N THR A 65 -1.35 -3.87 13.61
CA THR A 65 -0.56 -5.09 13.75
C THR A 65 -1.15 -6.16 12.86
N ALA A 66 -0.31 -6.78 12.03
CA ALA A 66 -0.66 -7.96 11.25
C ALA A 66 0.22 -9.13 11.69
N VAL A 67 -0.36 -10.31 11.82
CA VAL A 67 0.39 -11.54 12.12
C VAL A 67 0.00 -12.58 11.09
N MET A 68 0.96 -13.34 10.63
CA MET A 68 0.78 -14.42 9.69
C MET A 68 1.68 -15.60 10.03
N ARG A 69 1.20 -16.81 9.79
CA ARG A 69 2.01 -18.02 9.78
C ARG A 69 2.09 -18.55 8.34
N THR A 70 3.29 -18.84 7.86
CA THR A 70 3.46 -19.49 6.56
C THR A 70 3.13 -20.99 6.67
N VAL A 71 2.34 -21.48 5.72
CA VAL A 71 1.93 -22.90 5.65
C VAL A 71 2.22 -23.48 4.30
N ASP A 72 1.67 -22.89 3.24
CA ASP A 72 1.79 -23.40 1.88
C ASP A 72 2.66 -22.45 1.04
N ASN A 73 3.54 -23.03 0.23
CA ASN A 73 4.18 -22.30 -0.86
C ASN A 73 3.19 -22.16 -2.02
N VAL A 74 3.20 -21.02 -2.68
CA VAL A 74 2.26 -20.72 -3.77
C VAL A 74 2.99 -20.24 -5.02
N PRO A 75 2.46 -20.56 -6.22
CA PRO A 75 3.00 -20.04 -7.48
C PRO A 75 2.85 -18.52 -7.56
N ALA A 76 3.74 -17.87 -8.30
CA ALA A 76 3.70 -16.44 -8.55
C ALA A 76 2.35 -15.96 -9.11
N ALA A 77 1.74 -16.76 -9.98
CA ALA A 77 0.46 -16.44 -10.62
C ALA A 77 -0.72 -16.35 -9.63
N ASP A 78 -0.58 -16.94 -8.45
CA ASP A 78 -1.62 -16.92 -7.42
C ASP A 78 -1.54 -15.66 -6.52
N PHE A 79 -0.52 -14.81 -6.69
CA PHE A 79 -0.42 -13.56 -5.96
C PHE A 79 -1.31 -12.50 -6.61
N PRO A 80 -2.31 -11.98 -5.90
CA PRO A 80 -3.25 -11.04 -6.48
C PRO A 80 -2.59 -9.68 -6.72
N THR A 81 -2.60 -9.23 -7.95
CA THR A 81 -2.16 -7.89 -8.35
C THR A 81 -3.26 -7.20 -9.14
N GLN A 82 -3.35 -5.91 -9.01
CA GLN A 82 -4.20 -5.07 -9.86
C GLN A 82 -3.65 -3.65 -9.91
N PRO A 83 -3.96 -2.87 -10.97
CA PRO A 83 -3.52 -1.49 -11.08
C PRO A 83 -3.95 -0.65 -9.88
N ILE A 84 -3.06 0.24 -9.48
CA ILE A 84 -3.31 1.20 -8.40
C ILE A 84 -3.75 2.51 -9.03
N VAL A 85 -4.75 3.15 -8.45
CA VAL A 85 -5.22 4.46 -8.87
C VAL A 85 -5.19 5.45 -7.71
N ASN A 86 -4.61 6.63 -7.95
CA ASN A 86 -4.62 7.72 -6.97
C ASN A 86 -4.81 9.08 -7.65
N LEU A 87 -5.43 9.99 -6.92
CA LEU A 87 -5.57 11.37 -7.35
C LEU A 87 -4.32 12.16 -6.95
N LYS A 88 -3.55 12.58 -7.94
CA LYS A 88 -2.42 13.49 -7.77
C LYS A 88 -2.93 14.92 -7.81
N VAL A 89 -2.79 15.63 -6.70
CA VAL A 89 -3.20 17.03 -6.56
C VAL A 89 -2.03 17.86 -6.09
N ILE A 90 -1.76 18.94 -6.82
CA ILE A 90 -0.81 19.97 -6.41
C ILE A 90 -1.61 21.25 -6.23
N PRO A 91 -1.70 21.78 -4.99
CA PRO A 91 -2.36 23.05 -4.72
C PRO A 91 -1.70 24.19 -5.49
N ASP A 92 -2.48 25.20 -5.86
CA ASP A 92 -1.89 26.45 -6.35
C ASP A 92 -1.13 27.13 -5.21
N ALA A 93 -0.03 27.80 -5.54
CA ALA A 93 0.76 28.57 -4.59
C ALA A 93 0.13 29.94 -4.30
N GLU A 94 -0.77 30.40 -5.17
CA GLU A 94 -1.45 31.68 -5.05
C GLU A 94 -2.92 31.47 -4.65
N ASP A 95 -3.41 32.27 -3.72
CA ASP A 95 -4.83 32.35 -3.41
C ASP A 95 -5.54 33.21 -4.48
N LYS A 96 -6.32 32.56 -5.32
CA LYS A 96 -7.11 33.20 -6.40
C LYS A 96 -8.57 33.46 -5.99
N GLY A 97 -8.86 33.41 -4.69
CA GLY A 97 -10.21 33.57 -4.14
C GLY A 97 -11.15 32.43 -4.53
N ASP A 98 -12.43 32.71 -4.74
CA ASP A 98 -13.45 31.71 -5.03
C ASP A 98 -13.23 30.90 -6.31
N ASN A 99 -12.32 31.35 -7.18
CA ASN A 99 -11.91 30.64 -8.41
C ASN A 99 -10.60 29.87 -8.24
N SER A 100 -10.10 29.71 -7.02
CA SER A 100 -8.86 28.97 -6.76
C SER A 100 -9.13 27.48 -6.90
N GLY A 101 -8.47 26.85 -7.87
CA GLY A 101 -8.38 25.42 -8.05
C GLY A 101 -6.97 24.92 -7.74
N PRO A 102 -6.72 23.61 -7.78
CA PRO A 102 -5.38 23.10 -7.75
C PRO A 102 -4.61 23.51 -9.01
N ALA A 103 -3.29 23.73 -8.88
CA ALA A 103 -2.43 23.93 -10.03
C ALA A 103 -2.38 22.69 -10.93
N LEU A 104 -2.61 21.50 -10.35
CA LEU A 104 -2.67 20.24 -11.07
C LEU A 104 -3.61 19.28 -10.32
N ALA A 105 -4.50 18.63 -11.08
CA ALA A 105 -5.32 17.52 -10.59
C ALA A 105 -5.41 16.43 -11.65
N GLN A 106 -4.78 15.28 -11.38
CA GLN A 106 -4.67 14.16 -12.31
C GLN A 106 -5.00 12.85 -11.62
N LEU A 107 -5.83 12.02 -12.20
CA LEU A 107 -6.01 10.64 -11.81
C LEU A 107 -4.91 9.81 -12.48
N VAL A 108 -4.03 9.23 -11.66
CA VAL A 108 -2.87 8.47 -12.13
C VAL A 108 -3.09 6.99 -11.84
N SER A 109 -2.99 6.18 -12.88
CA SER A 109 -2.90 4.72 -12.76
C SER A 109 -1.44 4.29 -12.77
N SER A 110 -1.10 3.32 -11.95
CA SER A 110 0.25 2.74 -11.89
C SER A 110 0.18 1.26 -11.52
N GLU A 111 1.14 0.49 -11.96
CA GLU A 111 1.22 -0.93 -11.69
C GLU A 111 2.61 -1.28 -11.16
N PHE A 112 2.66 -2.06 -10.08
CA PHE A 112 3.91 -2.63 -9.60
C PHE A 112 4.27 -3.83 -10.46
N ASP A 113 5.44 -3.80 -11.09
CA ASP A 113 6.05 -5.00 -11.66
C ASP A 113 6.71 -5.79 -10.53
N LEU A 114 5.99 -6.79 -10.06
CA LEU A 114 6.39 -7.68 -8.97
C LEU A 114 6.90 -9.00 -9.55
N GLN A 115 8.21 -9.19 -9.52
CA GLN A 115 8.85 -10.43 -9.95
C GLN A 115 9.21 -11.26 -8.72
N PRO A 116 8.45 -12.32 -8.38
CA PRO A 116 8.76 -13.17 -7.23
C PRO A 116 10.15 -13.80 -7.38
N ILE A 117 10.89 -13.85 -6.28
CA ILE A 117 12.19 -14.51 -6.26
C ILE A 117 11.97 -16.02 -6.27
N VAL A 118 12.75 -16.71 -7.10
CA VAL A 118 12.80 -18.17 -7.14
C VAL A 118 14.06 -18.63 -6.45
N GLY A 119 13.93 -19.54 -5.49
CA GLY A 119 15.05 -20.15 -4.77
C GLY A 119 15.92 -21.02 -5.67
N THR A 120 17.06 -21.43 -5.17
CA THR A 120 18.00 -22.30 -5.89
C THR A 120 17.44 -23.72 -6.15
N ASP A 121 16.41 -24.08 -5.41
CA ASP A 121 15.63 -25.32 -5.58
C ASP A 121 14.52 -25.22 -6.65
N GLY A 122 14.37 -24.06 -7.28
CA GLY A 122 13.34 -23.77 -8.27
C GLY A 122 11.97 -23.43 -7.66
N VAL A 123 11.87 -23.30 -6.34
CA VAL A 123 10.63 -22.97 -5.64
C VAL A 123 10.50 -21.46 -5.50
N THR A 124 9.30 -20.94 -5.72
CA THR A 124 9.00 -19.51 -5.54
C THR A 124 9.03 -19.14 -4.05
N GLU A 125 9.75 -18.08 -3.71
CA GLU A 125 9.84 -17.54 -2.36
C GLU A 125 8.55 -16.78 -1.97
N LEU A 126 7.42 -17.45 -2.07
CA LEU A 126 6.09 -16.93 -1.80
C LEU A 126 5.24 -17.95 -1.03
N TRP A 127 4.70 -17.54 0.07
CA TRP A 127 3.91 -18.39 0.96
C TRP A 127 2.56 -17.77 1.27
N LYS A 128 1.57 -18.62 1.54
CA LYS A 128 0.29 -18.26 2.12
C LYS A 128 0.06 -18.98 3.45
N GLY A 129 -0.87 -18.48 4.24
CA GLY A 129 -1.28 -19.12 5.48
C GLY A 129 -2.29 -18.28 6.26
N PRO A 130 -2.71 -18.78 7.42
CA PRO A 130 -3.61 -18.05 8.28
C PRO A 130 -2.95 -16.79 8.85
N GLY A 131 -3.75 -15.76 9.05
CA GLY A 131 -3.27 -14.52 9.65
C GLY A 131 -4.37 -13.74 10.33
N SER A 132 -3.96 -12.67 10.98
CA SER A 132 -4.85 -11.72 11.63
C SER A 132 -4.38 -10.29 11.40
N LEU A 133 -5.32 -9.36 11.40
CA LEU A 133 -5.08 -7.92 11.30
C LEU A 133 -5.85 -7.23 12.41
N VAL A 134 -5.17 -6.37 13.16
CA VAL A 134 -5.79 -5.56 14.21
C VAL A 134 -5.40 -4.10 14.01
N PHE A 135 -6.38 -3.22 14.02
CA PHE A 135 -6.16 -1.79 14.14
C PHE A 135 -6.17 -1.43 15.63
N ASN A 136 -5.02 -1.01 16.15
CA ASN A 136 -4.78 -0.90 17.58
C ASN A 136 -5.25 0.44 18.16
N SER A 137 -4.39 1.44 18.14
CA SER A 137 -4.62 2.70 18.83
C SER A 137 -5.39 3.71 18.00
N PRO A 138 -6.27 4.50 18.62
CA PRO A 138 -6.87 5.65 17.97
C PRO A 138 -5.81 6.64 17.48
N SER A 139 -6.00 7.13 16.27
CA SER A 139 -5.21 8.22 15.70
C SER A 139 -6.13 9.20 14.98
N PHE A 140 -5.95 10.49 15.21
CA PHE A 140 -6.70 11.52 14.51
C PHE A 140 -6.29 11.61 13.03
N ASN A 141 -4.99 11.55 12.79
CA ASN A 141 -4.43 11.71 11.44
C ASN A 141 -4.47 10.42 10.59
N ASP A 142 -4.62 9.27 11.24
CA ASP A 142 -4.61 7.95 10.60
C ASP A 142 -5.71 7.09 11.26
N PRO A 143 -7.00 7.35 10.94
CA PRO A 143 -8.14 6.82 11.69
C PRO A 143 -8.47 5.35 11.33
N TRP A 144 -7.47 4.49 11.20
CA TRP A 144 -7.64 3.07 10.86
C TRP A 144 -8.45 2.31 11.89
N HIS A 145 -8.37 2.71 13.17
CA HIS A 145 -9.17 2.14 14.26
C HIS A 145 -10.68 2.24 14.05
N LYS A 146 -11.14 3.12 13.13
CA LYS A 146 -12.56 3.23 12.75
C LYS A 146 -13.00 2.17 11.74
N LEU A 147 -12.04 1.44 11.16
CA LEU A 147 -12.32 0.36 10.24
C LEU A 147 -12.44 -0.94 11.05
N GLY A 148 -13.59 -1.59 10.97
CA GLY A 148 -13.75 -2.96 11.49
C GLY A 148 -13.04 -3.96 10.58
N VAL A 149 -12.31 -4.90 11.16
CA VAL A 149 -11.84 -6.08 10.43
C VAL A 149 -12.87 -7.19 10.64
N GLU A 150 -13.62 -7.51 9.62
CA GLU A 150 -14.63 -8.57 9.69
C GLU A 150 -13.99 -9.94 9.48
N GLU A 151 -13.16 -10.05 8.44
CA GLU A 151 -12.49 -11.30 8.06
C GLU A 151 -11.15 -11.02 7.40
N VAL A 152 -10.19 -11.91 7.62
CA VAL A 152 -8.93 -11.97 6.87
C VAL A 152 -9.04 -13.08 5.83
N VAL A 153 -9.37 -12.73 4.60
CA VAL A 153 -9.63 -13.68 3.51
C VAL A 153 -8.36 -14.43 3.08
N SER A 154 -7.22 -13.75 3.06
CA SER A 154 -5.94 -14.35 2.71
C SER A 154 -4.76 -13.58 3.31
N CYS A 155 -3.68 -14.29 3.60
CA CYS A 155 -2.39 -13.70 3.96
C CYS A 155 -1.29 -14.32 3.11
N HIS A 156 -0.39 -13.46 2.64
CA HIS A 156 0.77 -13.87 1.86
C HIS A 156 2.04 -13.23 2.42
N TYR A 157 3.13 -13.95 2.32
CA TYR A 157 4.47 -13.46 2.60
C TYR A 157 5.40 -13.91 1.48
N GLY A 158 6.27 -13.03 1.01
CA GLY A 158 7.19 -13.39 -0.06
C GLY A 158 8.26 -12.35 -0.33
N PHE A 159 9.22 -12.75 -1.16
CA PHE A 159 10.30 -11.91 -1.65
C PHE A 159 10.10 -11.60 -3.13
N PHE A 160 10.27 -10.34 -3.49
CA PHE A 160 10.05 -9.84 -4.83
C PHE A 160 11.15 -8.88 -5.25
N ASN A 161 11.55 -8.95 -6.51
CA ASN A 161 12.13 -7.81 -7.19
C ASN A 161 10.99 -6.89 -7.58
N LEU A 162 11.05 -5.65 -7.14
CA LEU A 162 10.02 -4.65 -7.38
C LEU A 162 10.52 -3.60 -8.36
N GLN A 163 9.79 -3.37 -9.43
CA GLN A 163 9.91 -2.17 -10.25
C GLN A 163 8.61 -1.38 -10.19
N LEU A 164 8.73 -0.08 -10.10
CA LEU A 164 7.60 0.84 -10.19
C LEU A 164 7.84 1.77 -11.38
N PRO A 165 7.30 1.44 -12.57
CA PRO A 165 7.40 2.30 -13.75
C PRO A 165 6.60 3.58 -13.52
N TYR A 166 6.79 4.57 -14.38
CA TYR A 166 5.92 5.74 -14.39
C TYR A 166 4.47 5.33 -14.60
N GLY A 167 3.57 6.06 -13.94
CA GLY A 167 2.14 5.84 -14.10
C GLY A 167 1.59 6.47 -15.39
N GLU A 168 0.37 6.09 -15.72
CA GLU A 168 -0.44 6.66 -16.80
C GLU A 168 -1.43 7.67 -16.23
N ILE A 169 -1.55 8.85 -16.86
CA ILE A 169 -2.61 9.81 -16.53
C ILE A 169 -3.87 9.34 -17.25
N ILE A 170 -4.84 8.83 -16.48
CA ILE A 170 -6.10 8.30 -17.02
C ILE A 170 -7.23 9.33 -17.03
N LYS A 171 -7.07 10.43 -16.27
CA LYS A 171 -8.00 11.56 -16.28
C LYS A 171 -7.33 12.83 -15.75
N GLU A 172 -7.67 13.97 -16.35
CA GLU A 172 -7.35 15.31 -15.86
C GLU A 172 -8.64 16.05 -15.43
N TYR A 173 -8.53 16.93 -14.41
CA TYR A 173 -9.65 17.67 -13.83
C TYR A 173 -9.43 19.19 -13.92
#